data_d6dcc51056a992cda8ebd966debdd40a
#
_entry.id   d6dcc51056a992cda8ebd966debdd40a
#
_cell.length_a   1.000
_cell.length_b   1.000
_cell.length_c   1.000
_cell.angle_alpha   90.00
_cell.angle_beta   90.00
_cell.angle_gamma   90.00
#
_symmetry.space_group_name_H-M   'P 1'
#
loop_
_entity.id
_entity.type
_entity.pdbx_description
1 polymer ?
#
loop_
_entity_poly.entity_id
_entity_poly.type
_entity_poly.pdbx_seq_one_letter_code
_entity_poly.pdbx_strand_id
1 'polypeptide(L)'
;MLLTADDLMHRGHYRNAQRTLDRLLDLGMVPVINENDTVATDEIRFGDNDRLAALVAHVTRASALILLSDVDGLYDGSPRHRDVRRIDVVRGPADLASIRVSRSGQGVGTGGMSTKVESALIATAAGIPMVVTAATHAAAALAGEPAGTYFAATSQRPRTRLLWLAHAAVARGSLRLDKGAVEAVVERRASLLPAGIIGVDGHFDAGDPVDLSDENGTVVARGLVNYDAKEIPGLMGRSTRWLASKLGQEYEREVVHRDDLVIL
;
A
#
# COMPACT_ATOMS: atom_id res chain seq x y z
N MET A 1 -16.58 14.64 0.95
CA MET A 1 -15.98 13.89 2.08
C MET A 1 -14.50 14.27 2.14
N LEU A 2 -14.00 14.61 3.32
CA LEU A 2 -12.57 14.89 3.51
C LEU A 2 -11.93 13.70 4.19
N LEU A 3 -10.77 13.27 3.71
CA LEU A 3 -9.96 12.20 4.26
C LEU A 3 -8.53 12.69 4.48
N THR A 4 -7.90 12.21 5.52
CA THR A 4 -6.46 12.37 5.74
C THR A 4 -5.72 11.07 5.45
N ALA A 5 -4.40 11.16 5.34
CA ALA A 5 -3.54 9.98 5.33
C ALA A 5 -3.84 9.08 6.52
N ASP A 6 -3.97 9.69 7.69
CA ASP A 6 -4.23 9.03 8.97
C ASP A 6 -5.52 8.19 8.93
N ASP A 7 -6.58 8.70 8.30
CA ASP A 7 -7.84 7.97 8.15
C ASP A 7 -7.70 6.66 7.35
N LEU A 8 -6.71 6.59 6.47
CA LEU A 8 -6.44 5.40 5.66
C LEU A 8 -5.32 4.53 6.23
N MET A 9 -4.51 5.05 7.16
CA MET A 9 -3.40 4.35 7.80
C MET A 9 -3.82 3.61 9.07
N HIS A 10 -4.84 4.10 9.78
CA HIS A 10 -5.35 3.48 11.01
C HIS A 10 -6.51 2.54 10.70
N ARG A 11 -6.41 1.28 11.12
CA ARG A 11 -7.41 0.23 10.83
C ARG A 11 -8.84 0.62 11.19
N GLY A 12 -9.04 1.31 12.32
CA GLY A 12 -10.36 1.78 12.76
C GLY A 12 -10.95 2.81 11.80
N HIS A 13 -10.19 3.82 11.47
CA HIS A 13 -10.57 4.90 10.56
C HIS A 13 -10.77 4.37 9.12
N TYR A 14 -9.86 3.53 8.62
CA TYR A 14 -9.97 2.87 7.33
C TYR A 14 -11.33 2.12 7.19
N ARG A 15 -11.71 1.31 8.20
CA ARG A 15 -12.99 0.58 8.17
C ARG A 15 -14.20 1.52 8.22
N ASN A 16 -14.11 2.63 8.93
CA ASN A 16 -15.17 3.63 8.98
C ASN A 16 -15.30 4.36 7.63
N ALA A 17 -14.19 4.78 7.03
CA ALA A 17 -14.15 5.36 5.69
C ALA A 17 -14.76 4.40 4.65
N GLN A 18 -14.34 3.13 4.67
CA GLN A 18 -14.88 2.09 3.78
C GLN A 18 -16.40 1.96 3.92
N ARG A 19 -16.91 1.77 5.15
CA ARG A 19 -18.36 1.62 5.39
C ARG A 19 -19.16 2.84 4.94
N THR A 20 -18.60 4.04 5.14
CA THR A 20 -19.25 5.29 4.72
C THR A 20 -19.32 5.35 3.19
N LEU A 21 -18.23 5.05 2.50
CA LEU A 21 -18.17 5.06 1.04
C LEU A 21 -19.07 3.96 0.44
N ASP A 22 -19.02 2.74 0.95
CA ASP A 22 -19.91 1.65 0.54
C ASP A 22 -21.38 2.09 0.68
N ARG A 23 -21.74 2.70 1.82
CA ARG A 23 -23.11 3.16 2.05
C ARG A 23 -23.56 4.27 1.10
N LEU A 24 -22.69 5.23 0.78
CA LEU A 24 -22.99 6.28 -0.19
C LEU A 24 -23.22 5.69 -1.59
N LEU A 25 -22.37 4.77 -2.00
CA LEU A 25 -22.49 4.09 -3.29
C LEU A 25 -23.76 3.24 -3.38
N ASP A 26 -24.10 2.50 -2.32
CA ASP A 26 -25.36 1.72 -2.24
C ASP A 26 -26.61 2.61 -2.35
N LEU A 27 -26.53 3.87 -1.93
CA LEU A 27 -27.59 4.87 -2.07
C LEU A 27 -27.58 5.57 -3.46
N GLY A 28 -26.70 5.16 -4.37
CA GLY A 28 -26.55 5.78 -5.69
C GLY A 28 -25.91 7.19 -5.66
N MET A 29 -25.27 7.55 -4.56
CA MET A 29 -24.55 8.82 -4.42
C MET A 29 -23.12 8.68 -4.94
N VAL A 30 -22.64 9.72 -5.63
CA VAL A 30 -21.23 9.83 -6.06
C VAL A 30 -20.42 10.54 -4.98
N PRO A 31 -19.54 9.87 -4.23
CA PRO A 31 -18.70 10.54 -3.24
C PRO A 31 -17.66 11.44 -3.92
N VAL A 32 -17.64 12.72 -3.57
CA VAL A 32 -16.55 13.63 -3.92
C VAL A 32 -15.60 13.70 -2.74
N ILE A 33 -14.34 13.31 -2.95
CA ILE A 33 -13.33 13.16 -1.91
C ILE A 33 -12.18 14.14 -2.17
N ASN A 34 -11.68 14.77 -1.11
CA ASN A 34 -10.47 15.57 -1.13
C ASN A 34 -9.68 15.35 0.15
N GLU A 35 -8.40 15.72 0.14
CA GLU A 35 -7.58 15.71 1.35
C GLU A 35 -8.10 16.75 2.36
N ASN A 36 -8.04 16.40 3.65
CA ASN A 36 -8.37 17.35 4.73
C ASN A 36 -7.14 18.14 5.13
N ASP A 37 -6.75 19.11 4.29
CA ASP A 37 -5.57 19.96 4.50
C ASP A 37 -5.58 20.74 5.80
N THR A 38 -6.78 20.93 6.41
CA THR A 38 -6.94 21.73 7.65
C THR A 38 -6.38 21.04 8.88
N VAL A 39 -6.31 19.70 8.87
CA VAL A 39 -5.86 18.89 10.01
C VAL A 39 -4.67 17.97 9.64
N ALA A 40 -4.21 18.03 8.40
CA ALA A 40 -3.02 17.31 7.97
C ALA A 40 -1.80 17.93 8.65
N THR A 41 -1.06 17.14 9.43
CA THR A 41 0.20 17.58 10.04
C THR A 41 1.32 17.57 9.00
N ASP A 42 2.26 18.53 9.09
CA ASP A 42 3.37 18.72 8.13
C ASP A 42 4.25 17.46 7.94
N GLU A 43 4.21 16.53 8.87
CA GLU A 43 5.01 15.30 8.87
C GLU A 43 4.41 14.19 7.98
N ILE A 44 3.12 14.27 7.64
CA ILE A 44 2.42 13.29 6.80
C ILE A 44 1.69 14.06 5.68
N ARG A 45 2.47 14.74 4.85
CA ARG A 45 1.91 15.23 3.60
C ARG A 45 1.75 14.05 2.65
N PHE A 46 0.51 13.59 2.46
CA PHE A 46 0.15 13.08 1.16
C PHE A 46 0.35 14.25 0.20
N GLY A 47 1.51 14.43 -0.29
CA GLY A 47 1.80 15.54 -1.17
C GLY A 47 1.09 15.42 -2.51
N ASP A 48 0.06 14.55 -2.61
CA ASP A 48 -0.55 14.31 -3.91
C ASP A 48 -1.90 13.59 -3.81
N ASN A 49 -2.93 14.25 -4.30
CA ASN A 49 -4.24 13.65 -4.52
C ASN A 49 -4.18 12.39 -5.41
N ASP A 50 -3.12 12.18 -6.18
CA ASP A 50 -2.90 10.99 -6.98
C ASP A 50 -2.82 9.73 -6.10
N ARG A 51 -2.02 9.80 -5.03
CA ARG A 51 -1.89 8.69 -4.07
C ARG A 51 -3.19 8.46 -3.30
N LEU A 52 -3.83 9.54 -2.85
CA LEU A 52 -5.15 9.46 -2.20
C LEU A 52 -6.16 8.77 -3.12
N ALA A 53 -6.18 9.13 -4.42
CA ALA A 53 -7.06 8.51 -5.40
C ALA A 53 -6.83 7.00 -5.53
N ALA A 54 -5.57 6.54 -5.56
CA ALA A 54 -5.23 5.11 -5.61
C ALA A 54 -5.69 4.37 -4.35
N LEU A 55 -5.51 4.96 -3.16
CA LEU A 55 -5.97 4.39 -1.90
C LEU A 55 -7.51 4.36 -1.81
N VAL A 56 -8.19 5.41 -2.26
CA VAL A 56 -9.66 5.44 -2.33
C VAL A 56 -10.18 4.42 -3.32
N ALA A 57 -9.57 4.28 -4.50
CA ALA A 57 -9.92 3.24 -5.46
C ALA A 57 -9.82 1.84 -4.82
N HIS A 58 -8.79 1.60 -4.01
CA HIS A 58 -8.63 0.38 -3.24
C HIS A 58 -9.75 0.21 -2.19
N VAL A 59 -10.02 1.23 -1.35
CA VAL A 59 -11.06 1.19 -0.30
C VAL A 59 -12.44 0.89 -0.88
N THR A 60 -12.78 1.52 -2.02
CA THR A 60 -14.05 1.34 -2.71
C THR A 60 -14.10 0.12 -3.61
N ARG A 61 -13.00 -0.61 -3.73
CA ARG A 61 -12.88 -1.75 -4.64
C ARG A 61 -13.23 -1.38 -6.08
N ALA A 62 -12.80 -0.21 -6.53
CA ALA A 62 -13.07 0.31 -7.86
C ALA A 62 -12.70 -0.68 -8.97
N SER A 63 -13.41 -0.63 -10.07
CA SER A 63 -13.14 -1.50 -11.24
C SER A 63 -11.99 -0.97 -12.09
N ALA A 64 -11.76 0.34 -12.04
CA ALA A 64 -10.64 1.04 -12.67
C ALA A 64 -10.40 2.37 -11.96
N LEU A 65 -9.21 2.92 -12.12
CA LEU A 65 -8.85 4.28 -11.72
C LEU A 65 -8.49 5.09 -12.96
N ILE A 66 -9.12 6.25 -13.13
CA ILE A 66 -8.77 7.21 -14.19
C ILE A 66 -8.17 8.43 -13.49
N LEU A 67 -6.89 8.67 -13.73
CA LEU A 67 -6.17 9.83 -13.20
C LEU A 67 -6.13 10.93 -14.28
N LEU A 68 -6.85 11.99 -14.04
CA LEU A 68 -6.90 13.15 -14.92
C LEU A 68 -5.84 14.17 -14.53
N SER A 69 -5.01 14.57 -15.48
CA SER A 69 -3.85 15.42 -15.28
C SER A 69 -3.79 16.56 -16.32
N ASP A 70 -2.77 17.37 -16.19
CA ASP A 70 -2.32 18.35 -17.19
C ASP A 70 -1.50 17.72 -18.33
N VAL A 71 -1.09 16.44 -18.16
CA VAL A 71 -0.37 15.66 -19.17
C VAL A 71 -1.24 14.53 -19.69
N ASP A 72 -1.05 14.15 -20.95
CA ASP A 72 -1.85 13.15 -21.64
C ASP A 72 -1.33 11.71 -21.49
N GLY A 73 -0.33 11.48 -20.63
CA GLY A 73 0.21 10.15 -20.33
C GLY A 73 1.66 10.15 -19.86
N LEU A 74 2.23 8.96 -19.75
CA LEU A 74 3.63 8.71 -19.42
C LEU A 74 4.47 8.69 -20.70
N TYR A 75 5.65 9.30 -20.64
CA TYR A 75 6.59 9.37 -21.76
C TYR A 75 7.91 8.67 -21.38
N ASP A 76 8.62 8.16 -22.38
CA ASP A 76 9.93 7.50 -22.22
C ASP A 76 11.09 8.48 -21.92
N GLY A 77 10.79 9.78 -21.85
CA GLY A 77 11.72 10.85 -21.51
C GLY A 77 11.01 12.17 -21.22
N SER A 78 11.76 13.26 -21.12
CA SER A 78 11.15 14.57 -20.89
C SER A 78 10.37 15.03 -22.12
N PRO A 79 9.10 15.42 -22.03
CA PRO A 79 8.28 15.91 -23.16
C PRO A 79 8.85 17.14 -23.89
N ARG A 80 9.88 17.76 -23.32
CA ARG A 80 10.61 18.88 -23.95
C ARG A 80 11.58 18.45 -25.04
N HIS A 81 11.89 17.17 -25.17
CA HIS A 81 12.77 16.62 -26.20
C HIS A 81 11.97 16.10 -27.40
N ARG A 82 12.48 16.32 -28.65
CA ARG A 82 11.75 16.01 -29.89
C ARG A 82 11.56 14.52 -30.19
N ASP A 83 12.37 13.64 -29.59
CA ASP A 83 12.37 12.19 -29.86
C ASP A 83 11.69 11.36 -28.78
N VAL A 84 10.84 11.98 -27.96
CA VAL A 84 10.15 11.34 -26.84
C VAL A 84 8.81 10.81 -27.28
N ARG A 85 8.49 9.55 -26.90
CA ARG A 85 7.24 8.89 -27.26
C ARG A 85 6.41 8.62 -26.01
N ARG A 86 5.10 8.78 -26.16
CA ARG A 86 4.16 8.36 -25.12
C ARG A 86 4.15 6.82 -25.03
N ILE A 87 4.09 6.33 -23.83
CA ILE A 87 3.95 4.91 -23.53
C ILE A 87 2.46 4.61 -23.43
N ASP A 88 1.96 3.81 -24.36
CA ASP A 88 0.53 3.51 -24.38
C ASP A 88 0.12 2.49 -23.31
N VAL A 89 0.98 1.51 -23.00
CA VAL A 89 0.70 0.43 -22.05
C VAL A 89 1.90 0.11 -21.17
N VAL A 90 1.67 0.04 -19.86
CA VAL A 90 2.59 -0.47 -18.85
C VAL A 90 2.02 -1.76 -18.28
N ARG A 91 2.69 -2.90 -18.46
CA ARG A 91 2.23 -4.23 -18.02
C ARG A 91 2.71 -4.61 -16.64
N GLY A 92 3.72 -3.92 -16.13
CA GLY A 92 4.26 -4.18 -14.80
C GLY A 92 5.50 -3.36 -14.47
N PRO A 93 6.07 -3.54 -13.28
CA PRO A 93 7.22 -2.77 -12.80
C PRO A 93 8.46 -2.88 -13.71
N ALA A 94 8.62 -4.00 -14.42
CA ALA A 94 9.74 -4.20 -15.35
C ALA A 94 9.73 -3.20 -16.51
N ASP A 95 8.54 -2.85 -17.02
CA ASP A 95 8.40 -1.86 -18.10
C ASP A 95 8.83 -0.46 -17.61
N LEU A 96 8.67 -0.17 -16.31
CA LEU A 96 9.04 1.10 -15.69
C LEU A 96 10.55 1.21 -15.41
N ALA A 97 11.25 0.09 -15.26
CA ALA A 97 12.69 0.09 -14.97
C ALA A 97 13.52 0.72 -16.09
N SER A 98 13.03 0.66 -17.33
CA SER A 98 13.66 1.28 -18.51
C SER A 98 13.33 2.76 -18.68
N ILE A 99 12.35 3.28 -17.91
CA ILE A 99 11.85 4.64 -18.04
C ILE A 99 12.57 5.55 -17.04
N ARG A 100 13.30 6.55 -17.54
CA ARG A 100 13.87 7.60 -16.69
C ARG A 100 12.77 8.58 -16.27
N VAL A 101 12.03 8.24 -15.23
CA VAL A 101 11.07 9.17 -14.62
C VAL A 101 11.87 10.35 -14.04
N SER A 102 11.78 11.49 -14.68
CA SER A 102 12.47 12.70 -14.22
C SER A 102 11.93 13.12 -12.85
N ARG A 103 12.81 13.13 -11.84
CA ARG A 103 12.52 13.64 -10.48
C ARG A 103 12.45 15.18 -10.41
N SER A 104 12.65 15.89 -11.51
CA SER A 104 12.77 17.34 -11.54
C SER A 104 11.48 18.01 -12.03
N GLY A 105 10.56 18.21 -11.12
CA GLY A 105 9.47 19.19 -11.23
C GLY A 105 9.72 20.34 -10.27
N GLN A 106 10.59 21.29 -10.61
CA GLN A 106 10.53 22.63 -10.02
C GLN A 106 9.36 23.38 -10.68
N GLY A 107 8.19 23.22 -10.12
CA GLY A 107 6.98 23.95 -10.50
C GLY A 107 5.99 23.87 -9.34
N VAL A 108 5.26 24.94 -9.11
CA VAL A 108 4.23 25.07 -8.04
C VAL A 108 3.18 23.97 -8.23
N GLY A 109 3.38 22.83 -7.56
CA GLY A 109 2.53 21.64 -7.58
C GLY A 109 3.39 20.43 -7.21
N THR A 110 3.10 19.80 -6.09
CA THR A 110 3.85 18.65 -5.52
C THR A 110 3.65 17.35 -6.29
N GLY A 111 2.78 17.32 -7.31
CA GLY A 111 2.39 16.17 -8.11
C GLY A 111 3.20 16.02 -9.41
N GLY A 112 4.35 15.36 -9.36
CA GLY A 112 5.12 15.03 -10.56
C GLY A 112 4.72 13.69 -11.20
N MET A 113 5.29 13.34 -12.37
CA MET A 113 5.07 12.04 -13.01
C MET A 113 5.45 10.86 -12.08
N SER A 114 6.40 11.05 -11.16
CA SER A 114 6.79 10.04 -10.16
C SER A 114 5.63 9.65 -9.24
N THR A 115 4.82 10.62 -8.80
CA THR A 115 3.66 10.34 -7.93
C THR A 115 2.55 9.61 -8.68
N LYS A 116 2.35 9.93 -9.96
CA LYS A 116 1.39 9.22 -10.84
C LYS A 116 1.80 7.76 -11.08
N VAL A 117 3.11 7.52 -11.27
CA VAL A 117 3.65 6.16 -11.39
C VAL A 117 3.52 5.41 -10.06
N GLU A 118 3.81 6.03 -8.92
CA GLU A 118 3.63 5.43 -7.60
C GLU A 118 2.14 5.05 -7.37
N SER A 119 1.22 5.95 -7.70
CA SER A 119 -0.21 5.71 -7.59
C SER A 119 -0.67 4.58 -8.51
N ALA A 120 -0.10 4.49 -9.72
CA ALA A 120 -0.36 3.39 -10.64
C ALA A 120 0.12 2.05 -10.07
N LEU A 121 1.30 2.02 -9.44
CA LEU A 121 1.81 0.80 -8.79
C LEU A 121 0.91 0.36 -7.62
N ILE A 122 0.43 1.29 -6.80
CA ILE A 122 -0.53 1.00 -5.71
C ILE A 122 -1.83 0.41 -6.29
N ALA A 123 -2.42 1.06 -7.30
CA ALA A 123 -3.68 0.62 -7.88
C ALA A 123 -3.55 -0.75 -8.58
N THR A 124 -2.51 -0.93 -9.39
CA THR A 124 -2.31 -2.17 -10.17
C THR A 124 -1.93 -3.36 -9.30
N ALA A 125 -1.17 -3.16 -8.23
CA ALA A 125 -0.91 -4.17 -7.20
C ALA A 125 -2.21 -4.59 -6.48
N ALA A 126 -3.17 -3.67 -6.36
CA ALA A 126 -4.52 -3.92 -5.85
C ALA A 126 -5.45 -4.63 -6.84
N GLY A 127 -4.96 -4.98 -8.02
CA GLY A 127 -5.78 -5.58 -9.08
C GLY A 127 -6.74 -4.58 -9.75
N ILE A 128 -6.43 -3.28 -9.66
CA ILE A 128 -7.20 -2.18 -10.25
C ILE A 128 -6.39 -1.61 -11.42
N PRO A 129 -6.82 -1.78 -12.67
CA PRO A 129 -6.17 -1.13 -13.80
C PRO A 129 -6.32 0.39 -13.69
N MET A 130 -5.32 1.11 -14.18
CA MET A 130 -5.32 2.58 -14.11
C MET A 130 -5.01 3.19 -15.49
N VAL A 131 -5.64 4.33 -15.78
CA VAL A 131 -5.32 5.19 -16.93
C VAL A 131 -4.86 6.54 -16.42
N VAL A 132 -3.74 7.03 -16.94
CA VAL A 132 -3.29 8.42 -16.78
C VAL A 132 -3.52 9.13 -18.10
N THR A 133 -4.27 10.23 -18.07
CA THR A 133 -4.58 10.99 -19.28
C THR A 133 -4.85 12.46 -18.99
N ALA A 134 -4.89 13.29 -20.01
CA ALA A 134 -5.27 14.70 -19.88
C ALA A 134 -6.75 14.84 -19.50
N ALA A 135 -7.08 15.86 -18.70
CA ALA A 135 -8.46 16.14 -18.30
C ALA A 135 -9.40 16.34 -19.51
N THR A 136 -8.87 16.84 -20.62
CA THR A 136 -9.61 16.99 -21.88
C THR A 136 -10.06 15.66 -22.52
N HIS A 137 -9.42 14.55 -22.16
CA HIS A 137 -9.76 13.20 -22.67
C HIS A 137 -10.62 12.39 -21.69
N ALA A 138 -11.19 13.01 -20.65
CA ALA A 138 -11.97 12.32 -19.63
C ALA A 138 -13.12 11.50 -20.22
N ALA A 139 -13.85 12.05 -21.20
CA ALA A 139 -14.97 11.36 -21.84
C ALA A 139 -14.50 10.11 -22.60
N ALA A 140 -13.42 10.19 -23.36
CA ALA A 140 -12.83 9.07 -24.08
C ALA A 140 -12.34 7.97 -23.12
N ALA A 141 -11.66 8.35 -22.05
CA ALA A 141 -11.21 7.41 -21.03
C ALA A 141 -12.38 6.69 -20.34
N LEU A 142 -13.47 7.40 -20.02
CA LEU A 142 -14.69 6.81 -19.45
C LEU A 142 -15.40 5.88 -20.44
N ALA A 143 -15.34 6.17 -21.74
CA ALA A 143 -15.89 5.32 -22.80
C ALA A 143 -15.02 4.07 -23.07
N GLY A 144 -13.84 3.96 -22.44
CA GLY A 144 -12.90 2.86 -22.69
C GLY A 144 -12.12 3.00 -24.00
N GLU A 145 -12.09 4.19 -24.58
CA GLU A 145 -11.31 4.49 -25.77
C GLU A 145 -9.82 4.64 -25.44
N PRO A 146 -8.89 4.39 -26.39
CA PRO A 146 -7.46 4.60 -26.19
C PRO A 146 -7.15 6.07 -25.88
N ALA A 147 -6.97 6.38 -24.61
CA ALA A 147 -6.67 7.72 -24.13
C ALA A 147 -5.60 7.67 -23.04
N GLY A 148 -4.42 8.19 -23.32
CA GLY A 148 -3.36 8.26 -22.33
C GLY A 148 -2.51 6.99 -22.20
N THR A 149 -1.95 6.77 -21.00
CA THR A 149 -1.17 5.58 -20.66
C THR A 149 -2.01 4.64 -19.78
N TYR A 150 -2.17 3.42 -20.24
CA TYR A 150 -2.85 2.35 -19.50
C TYR A 150 -1.86 1.53 -18.70
N PHE A 151 -2.11 1.38 -17.40
CA PHE A 151 -1.38 0.51 -16.50
C PHE A 151 -2.21 -0.74 -16.22
N ALA A 152 -1.71 -1.89 -16.64
CA ALA A 152 -2.41 -3.16 -16.46
C ALA A 152 -2.37 -3.61 -14.99
N ALA A 153 -3.45 -4.19 -14.50
CA ALA A 153 -3.46 -4.82 -13.19
C ALA A 153 -2.44 -5.98 -13.16
N THR A 154 -1.57 -6.00 -12.15
CA THR A 154 -0.46 -6.96 -12.05
C THR A 154 -0.80 -8.17 -11.19
N SER A 155 -1.93 -8.13 -10.48
CA SER A 155 -2.38 -9.22 -9.62
C SER A 155 -3.87 -9.47 -9.75
N GLN A 156 -4.31 -10.69 -9.38
CA GLN A 156 -5.71 -10.90 -9.02
C GLN A 156 -5.97 -10.15 -7.70
N ARG A 157 -7.14 -9.52 -7.56
CA ARG A 157 -7.49 -8.69 -6.38
C ARG A 157 -7.16 -9.42 -5.07
N PRO A 158 -6.12 -8.99 -4.32
CA PRO A 158 -5.85 -9.53 -3.00
C PRO A 158 -6.99 -9.16 -2.03
N ARG A 159 -7.04 -9.82 -0.88
CA ARG A 159 -7.97 -9.42 0.19
C ARG A 159 -7.70 -7.97 0.59
N THR A 160 -8.74 -7.16 0.71
CA THR A 160 -8.68 -5.73 1.06
C THR A 160 -7.76 -5.42 2.26
N ARG A 161 -7.74 -6.34 3.26
CA ARG A 161 -6.88 -6.23 4.44
C ARG A 161 -5.39 -6.26 4.11
N LEU A 162 -4.97 -7.13 3.19
CA LEU A 162 -3.56 -7.25 2.79
C LEU A 162 -3.08 -6.03 1.99
N LEU A 163 -3.95 -5.45 1.19
CA LEU A 163 -3.64 -4.25 0.43
C LEU A 163 -3.50 -3.02 1.33
N TRP A 164 -4.41 -2.89 2.31
CA TRP A 164 -4.26 -1.87 3.33
C TRP A 164 -2.91 -2.01 4.05
N LEU A 165 -2.56 -3.23 4.44
CA LEU A 165 -1.32 -3.53 5.13
C LEU A 165 -0.07 -3.19 4.29
N ALA A 166 -0.12 -3.48 2.98
CA ALA A 166 0.99 -3.21 2.06
C ALA A 166 1.20 -1.71 1.79
N HIS A 167 0.12 -0.96 1.60
CA HIS A 167 0.19 0.35 0.98
C HIS A 167 -0.29 1.52 1.85
N ALA A 168 -1.21 1.27 2.77
CA ALA A 168 -1.78 2.32 3.62
C ALA A 168 -1.28 2.26 5.07
N ALA A 169 -1.02 1.07 5.61
CA ALA A 169 -0.63 0.95 7.01
C ALA A 169 0.78 1.51 7.28
N VAL A 170 0.90 2.31 8.33
CA VAL A 170 2.19 2.67 8.91
C VAL A 170 2.54 1.66 10.00
N ALA A 171 3.73 1.07 9.92
CA ALA A 171 4.22 0.17 10.95
C ALA A 171 4.42 0.93 12.26
N ARG A 172 3.90 0.38 13.36
CA ARG A 172 4.07 0.92 14.72
C ARG A 172 5.38 0.49 15.37
N GLY A 173 6.05 -0.48 14.75
CA GLY A 173 7.33 -1.01 15.19
C GLY A 173 7.83 -2.05 14.20
N SER A 174 8.91 -2.73 14.58
CA SER A 174 9.52 -3.77 13.76
C SER A 174 9.91 -5.00 14.56
N LEU A 175 9.84 -6.16 13.90
CA LEU A 175 10.34 -7.44 14.39
C LEU A 175 11.51 -7.87 13.51
N ARG A 176 12.66 -8.09 14.11
CA ARG A 176 13.84 -8.58 13.42
C ARG A 176 13.86 -10.12 13.47
N LEU A 177 14.01 -10.72 12.30
CA LEU A 177 13.89 -12.16 12.07
C LEU A 177 15.27 -12.79 11.88
N ASP A 178 15.43 -14.03 12.32
CA ASP A 178 16.55 -14.85 11.89
C ASP A 178 16.38 -15.32 10.42
N LYS A 179 17.45 -15.84 9.84
CA LYS A 179 17.45 -16.31 8.45
C LYS A 179 16.39 -17.38 8.16
N GLY A 180 16.17 -18.30 9.11
CA GLY A 180 15.18 -19.38 8.95
C GLY A 180 13.74 -18.84 8.93
N ALA A 181 13.45 -17.82 9.75
CA ALA A 181 12.15 -17.17 9.78
C ALA A 181 11.92 -16.32 8.52
N VAL A 182 12.94 -15.62 8.02
CA VAL A 182 12.85 -14.90 6.74
C VAL A 182 12.50 -15.87 5.61
N GLU A 183 13.21 -17.01 5.48
CA GLU A 183 12.92 -18.04 4.48
C GLU A 183 11.49 -18.60 4.64
N ALA A 184 11.06 -18.90 5.87
CA ALA A 184 9.72 -19.41 6.13
C ALA A 184 8.63 -18.42 5.73
N VAL A 185 8.81 -17.14 6.08
CA VAL A 185 7.83 -16.08 5.80
C VAL A 185 7.80 -15.73 4.31
N VAL A 186 8.95 -15.46 3.71
CA VAL A 186 9.04 -14.94 2.33
C VAL A 186 8.82 -16.04 1.29
N GLU A 187 9.50 -17.18 1.42
CA GLU A 187 9.49 -18.24 0.40
C GLU A 187 8.34 -19.22 0.61
N ARG A 188 8.13 -19.67 1.86
CA ARG A 188 7.12 -20.69 2.19
C ARG A 188 5.77 -20.11 2.54
N ARG A 189 5.64 -18.77 2.61
CA ARG A 189 4.38 -18.06 3.00
C ARG A 189 3.82 -18.58 4.33
N ALA A 190 4.69 -18.89 5.28
CA ALA A 190 4.31 -19.38 6.61
C ALA A 190 4.02 -18.23 7.58
N SER A 191 3.28 -18.53 8.64
CA SER A 191 3.10 -17.63 9.78
C SER A 191 4.43 -17.41 10.51
N LEU A 192 4.63 -16.20 11.04
CA LEU A 192 5.79 -15.89 11.90
C LEU A 192 5.56 -16.45 13.30
N LEU A 193 6.46 -17.34 13.71
CA LEU A 193 6.48 -17.92 15.06
C LEU A 193 7.44 -17.18 15.97
N PRO A 194 7.22 -17.21 17.30
CA PRO A 194 8.11 -16.58 18.28
C PRO A 194 9.57 -17.05 18.19
N ALA A 195 9.77 -18.32 17.79
CA ALA A 195 11.09 -18.94 17.67
C ALA A 195 12.02 -18.22 16.68
N GLY A 196 11.49 -17.62 15.63
CA GLY A 196 12.26 -16.95 14.59
C GLY A 196 12.52 -15.46 14.83
N ILE A 197 12.10 -14.92 15.97
CA ILE A 197 12.29 -13.50 16.31
C ILE A 197 13.56 -13.33 17.13
N ILE A 198 14.43 -12.42 16.69
CA ILE A 198 15.71 -12.08 17.34
C ILE A 198 15.75 -10.65 17.88
N GLY A 199 14.75 -9.81 17.58
CA GLY A 199 14.68 -8.46 18.11
C GLY A 199 13.31 -7.84 17.89
N VAL A 200 13.00 -6.83 18.72
CA VAL A 200 11.76 -6.04 18.66
C VAL A 200 12.09 -4.58 18.88
N ASP A 201 11.52 -3.70 18.08
CA ASP A 201 11.67 -2.25 18.17
C ASP A 201 10.31 -1.57 18.02
N GLY A 202 10.11 -0.43 18.72
CA GLY A 202 8.90 0.37 18.66
C GLY A 202 7.88 0.04 19.74
N HIS A 203 6.71 0.68 19.63
CA HIS A 203 5.60 0.54 20.56
C HIS A 203 4.34 0.18 19.78
N PHE A 204 3.82 -1.01 20.00
CA PHE A 204 2.63 -1.52 19.33
C PHE A 204 1.85 -2.44 20.25
N ASP A 205 0.56 -2.49 20.02
CA ASP A 205 -0.37 -3.40 20.68
C ASP A 205 -0.80 -4.53 19.73
N ALA A 206 -1.37 -5.59 20.27
CA ALA A 206 -1.92 -6.68 19.47
C ALA A 206 -2.96 -6.17 18.45
N GLY A 207 -2.74 -6.48 17.19
CA GLY A 207 -3.55 -6.02 16.05
C GLY A 207 -2.93 -4.85 15.27
N ASP A 208 -1.85 -4.27 15.75
CA ASP A 208 -1.13 -3.22 15.05
C ASP A 208 -0.26 -3.78 13.90
N PRO A 209 -0.02 -2.98 12.84
CA PRO A 209 0.91 -3.32 11.78
C PRO A 209 2.36 -3.16 12.26
N VAL A 210 3.18 -4.18 11.99
CA VAL A 210 4.62 -4.18 12.26
C VAL A 210 5.41 -4.57 11.02
N ASP A 211 6.57 -3.98 10.83
CA ASP A 211 7.51 -4.39 9.79
C ASP A 211 8.29 -5.63 10.24
N LEU A 212 8.51 -6.55 9.32
CA LEU A 212 9.34 -7.72 9.51
C LEU A 212 10.63 -7.50 8.73
N SER A 213 11.76 -7.43 9.42
CA SER A 213 13.07 -7.17 8.82
C SER A 213 14.00 -8.36 8.98
N ASP A 214 14.93 -8.50 8.05
CA ASP A 214 16.05 -9.45 8.17
C ASP A 214 17.08 -8.99 9.23
N GLU A 215 18.15 -9.77 9.39
CA GLU A 215 19.26 -9.46 10.32
C GLU A 215 19.99 -8.15 9.95
N ASN A 216 19.92 -7.72 8.69
CA ASN A 216 20.55 -6.49 8.19
C ASN A 216 19.64 -5.26 8.33
N GLY A 217 18.40 -5.44 8.78
CA GLY A 217 17.41 -4.37 8.90
C GLY A 217 16.62 -4.09 7.61
N THR A 218 16.77 -4.92 6.57
CA THR A 218 15.96 -4.79 5.35
C THR A 218 14.54 -5.30 5.63
N VAL A 219 13.54 -4.46 5.39
CA VAL A 219 12.14 -4.86 5.54
C VAL A 219 11.77 -5.83 4.42
N VAL A 220 11.33 -7.03 4.79
CA VAL A 220 10.97 -8.11 3.85
C VAL A 220 9.47 -8.36 3.81
N ALA A 221 8.76 -7.99 4.86
CA ALA A 221 7.31 -8.17 4.96
C ALA A 221 6.70 -7.19 5.96
N ARG A 222 5.38 -7.10 5.97
CA ARG A 222 4.60 -6.39 6.98
C ARG A 222 3.44 -7.26 7.44
N GLY A 223 3.13 -7.26 8.74
CA GLY A 223 2.06 -8.10 9.29
C GLY A 223 1.32 -7.45 10.45
N LEU A 224 0.12 -7.99 10.77
CA LEU A 224 -0.60 -7.64 11.99
C LEU A 224 -0.15 -8.56 13.11
N VAL A 225 0.40 -7.96 14.16
CA VAL A 225 0.96 -8.71 15.29
C VAL A 225 -0.16 -9.19 16.23
N ASN A 226 0.03 -10.37 16.84
CA ASN A 226 -0.93 -10.95 17.80
C ASN A 226 -0.58 -10.67 19.27
N TYR A 227 0.55 -10.01 19.54
CA TYR A 227 1.06 -9.74 20.88
C TYR A 227 1.48 -8.27 21.01
N ASP A 228 1.42 -7.73 22.22
CA ASP A 228 1.96 -6.41 22.52
C ASP A 228 3.50 -6.41 22.45
N ALA A 229 4.10 -5.28 22.09
CA ALA A 229 5.57 -5.13 22.02
C ALA A 229 6.30 -5.59 23.29
N LYS A 230 5.71 -5.33 24.45
CA LYS A 230 6.27 -5.69 25.77
C LYS A 230 6.28 -7.19 26.05
N GLU A 231 5.43 -7.99 25.38
CA GLU A 231 5.35 -9.44 25.55
C GLU A 231 6.42 -10.16 24.71
N ILE A 232 6.73 -9.62 23.51
CA ILE A 232 7.62 -10.25 22.53
C ILE A 232 8.97 -10.69 23.12
N PRO A 233 9.69 -9.87 23.95
CA PRO A 233 10.98 -10.29 24.50
C PRO A 233 10.92 -11.60 25.33
N GLY A 234 9.80 -11.85 26.02
CA GLY A 234 9.58 -13.09 26.77
C GLY A 234 9.27 -14.32 25.89
N LEU A 235 8.90 -14.10 24.63
CA LEU A 235 8.49 -15.13 23.69
C LEU A 235 9.60 -15.51 22.71
N MET A 236 10.54 -14.60 22.42
CA MET A 236 11.60 -14.75 21.43
C MET A 236 12.41 -16.04 21.62
N GLY A 237 12.71 -16.72 20.50
CA GLY A 237 13.51 -17.94 20.49
C GLY A 237 12.81 -19.17 21.10
N ARG A 238 11.53 -19.07 21.47
CA ARG A 238 10.78 -20.18 22.09
C ARG A 238 9.78 -20.78 21.11
N SER A 239 9.60 -22.11 21.19
CA SER A 239 8.55 -22.77 20.42
C SER A 239 7.17 -22.48 21.04
N THR A 240 6.14 -22.38 20.20
CA THR A 240 4.74 -22.16 20.64
C THR A 240 4.30 -23.24 21.64
N ARG A 241 4.68 -24.51 21.42
CA ARG A 241 4.38 -25.62 22.31
C ARG A 241 5.04 -25.43 23.70
N TRP A 242 6.26 -24.94 23.76
CA TRP A 242 6.93 -24.63 25.04
C TRP A 242 6.23 -23.47 25.74
N LEU A 243 5.88 -22.41 25.01
CA LEU A 243 5.14 -21.26 25.55
C LEU A 243 3.80 -21.68 26.13
N ALA A 244 3.02 -22.47 25.39
CA ALA A 244 1.74 -23.00 25.88
C ALA A 244 1.88 -23.79 27.18
N SER A 245 2.94 -24.60 27.30
CA SER A 245 3.20 -25.40 28.50
C SER A 245 3.61 -24.59 29.73
N LYS A 246 4.15 -23.39 29.56
CA LYS A 246 4.70 -22.54 30.65
C LYS A 246 3.84 -21.32 30.95
N LEU A 247 3.21 -20.73 29.95
CA LEU A 247 2.49 -19.46 30.07
C LEU A 247 0.96 -19.61 29.89
N GLY A 248 0.49 -20.72 29.29
CA GLY A 248 -0.91 -20.99 29.02
C GLY A 248 -1.20 -21.24 27.54
N GLN A 249 -2.35 -21.89 27.26
CA GLN A 249 -2.72 -22.25 25.87
C GLN A 249 -2.90 -21.06 24.95
N GLU A 250 -3.20 -19.88 25.47
CA GLU A 250 -3.30 -18.61 24.72
C GLU A 250 -1.99 -18.22 24.02
N TYR A 251 -0.85 -18.74 24.46
CA TYR A 251 0.47 -18.55 23.86
C TYR A 251 0.83 -19.60 22.81
N GLU A 252 -0.07 -20.57 22.50
CA GLU A 252 0.09 -21.53 21.39
C GLU A 252 -0.35 -20.90 20.05
N ARG A 253 0.07 -19.68 19.79
CA ARG A 253 -0.27 -18.99 18.55
C ARG A 253 0.96 -18.34 17.93
N GLU A 254 0.87 -18.06 16.65
CA GLU A 254 1.87 -17.31 15.90
C GLU A 254 1.90 -15.83 16.31
N VAL A 255 3.03 -15.18 16.10
CA VAL A 255 3.18 -13.74 16.32
C VAL A 255 2.50 -12.95 15.20
N VAL A 256 2.65 -13.42 13.94
CA VAL A 256 1.92 -12.89 12.79
C VAL A 256 1.36 -14.06 11.98
N HIS A 257 0.05 -14.10 11.79
CA HIS A 257 -0.57 -15.11 10.96
C HIS A 257 -0.31 -14.86 9.46
N ARG A 258 -0.07 -15.91 8.68
CA ARG A 258 0.20 -15.81 7.23
C ARG A 258 -0.89 -15.07 6.44
N ASP A 259 -2.16 -15.18 6.87
CA ASP A 259 -3.28 -14.49 6.24
C ASP A 259 -3.35 -12.99 6.62
N ASP A 260 -2.52 -12.56 7.55
CA ASP A 260 -2.38 -11.20 8.06
C ASP A 260 -0.98 -10.63 7.78
N LEU A 261 -0.32 -11.18 6.76
CA LEU A 261 1.04 -10.86 6.37
C LEU A 261 1.12 -10.57 4.87
N VAL A 262 1.86 -9.54 4.49
CA VAL A 262 2.18 -9.19 3.12
C VAL A 262 3.69 -9.12 2.93
N ILE A 263 4.19 -9.69 1.84
CA ILE A 263 5.60 -9.59 1.43
C ILE A 263 5.75 -8.27 0.66
N LEU A 264 6.81 -7.52 0.95
CA LEU A 264 7.11 -6.20 0.37
C LEU A 264 8.20 -6.28 -0.69
#